data_398fcabd01b5e5934befa3f9cea11dc6
#
_entry.id   398fcabd01b5e5934befa3f9cea11dc6
#
_cell.length_a   1.000
_cell.length_b   1.000
_cell.length_c   1.000
_cell.angle_alpha   90.00
_cell.angle_beta   90.00
_cell.angle_gamma   90.00
#
_symmetry.space_group_name_H-M   'P 1'
#
loop_
_entity.id
_entity.type
_entity.pdbx_description
1 polymer ?
#
loop_
_entity_poly.entity_id
_entity_poly.type
_entity_poly.pdbx_seq_one_letter_code
_entity_poly.pdbx_strand_id
1 'polypeptide(L)'
;MALLYKWRWRFINEDNSLWVKLIKRLYGDSGGFMERSRRCLGGGVWAKIVGSINLLHEKNVLPETVLHRVLGDGVKTKFWKDNWCWTDKFEVLFPRLFALARAPDATARDFWGDDGWHFSWRRPIRGGEESLQLTNMMVLLDSVSFAHRPDRWRWDLEDSGDFTVRSLRKHLDGSTLPIAAQPTRWNPSVPIKINIFFWRVILNRLHSRAQLVLRGVAVESILCPLCQEEEETVNHLLFECSMARQVWQRVATWIQRDIPLFDSPGGMIAWVDSHPMVRFIRSKLESICMVVIWVLWTYRNAKLFNPERAKKHLLFDNIREFSFNWFVVRNSKVRISCVDWLQNPVFM
;
A
#
# COMPACT_ATOMS: atom_id res chain seq x y z
N MET A 1 -0.03 4.20 -9.93
CA MET A 1 -1.15 3.41 -10.48
C MET A 1 -2.48 3.79 -9.83
N ALA A 2 -2.66 3.73 -8.50
CA ALA A 2 -3.94 4.03 -7.85
C ALA A 2 -4.51 5.42 -8.16
N LEU A 3 -3.65 6.45 -8.28
CA LEU A 3 -4.08 7.80 -8.70
C LEU A 3 -4.55 7.85 -10.16
N LEU A 4 -3.99 7.03 -11.04
CA LEU A 4 -4.42 6.99 -12.44
C LEU A 4 -5.80 6.34 -12.58
N TYR A 5 -6.10 5.33 -11.77
CA TYR A 5 -7.41 4.67 -11.78
C TYR A 5 -8.57 5.59 -11.38
N LYS A 6 -8.30 6.65 -10.60
CA LYS A 6 -9.27 7.72 -10.29
C LYS A 6 -9.87 8.33 -11.57
N TRP A 7 -9.07 8.42 -12.65
CA TRP A 7 -9.56 8.95 -13.92
C TRP A 7 -10.56 8.01 -14.60
N ARG A 8 -10.38 6.67 -14.49
CA ARG A 8 -11.38 5.70 -14.95
C ARG A 8 -12.69 5.85 -14.18
N TRP A 9 -12.60 5.94 -12.83
CA TRP A 9 -13.77 6.14 -11.98
C TRP A 9 -14.53 7.44 -12.33
N ARG A 10 -13.82 8.53 -12.50
CA ARG A 10 -14.43 9.81 -12.90
C ARG A 10 -15.02 9.73 -14.31
N PHE A 11 -14.34 9.10 -15.26
CA PHE A 11 -14.81 8.95 -16.64
C PHE A 11 -16.18 8.27 -16.71
N ILE A 12 -16.40 7.24 -15.92
CA ILE A 12 -17.65 6.46 -15.93
C ILE A 12 -18.78 7.10 -15.10
N ASN A 13 -18.45 8.03 -14.17
CA ASN A 13 -19.45 8.66 -13.29
C ASN A 13 -19.75 10.13 -13.68
N GLU A 14 -18.89 10.80 -14.45
CA GLU A 14 -19.02 12.21 -14.82
C GLU A 14 -19.47 12.41 -16.28
N ASP A 15 -20.43 11.63 -16.77
CA ASP A 15 -20.86 11.61 -18.17
C ASP A 15 -21.15 12.98 -18.79
N ASN A 16 -21.61 13.95 -18.00
CA ASN A 16 -21.99 15.28 -18.47
C ASN A 16 -20.82 16.25 -18.58
N SER A 17 -19.64 15.91 -18.06
CA SER A 17 -18.49 16.81 -18.08
C SER A 17 -17.89 16.96 -19.48
N LEU A 18 -17.40 18.17 -19.79
CA LEU A 18 -16.84 18.49 -21.12
C LEU A 18 -15.64 17.59 -21.46
N TRP A 19 -14.79 17.31 -20.49
CA TRP A 19 -13.62 16.47 -20.71
C TRP A 19 -13.99 15.02 -21.04
N VAL A 20 -15.04 14.45 -20.43
CA VAL A 20 -15.53 13.11 -20.77
C VAL A 20 -16.11 13.09 -22.17
N LYS A 21 -16.89 14.12 -22.56
CA LYS A 21 -17.43 14.23 -23.91
C LYS A 21 -16.30 14.31 -24.94
N LEU A 22 -15.23 15.05 -24.66
CA LEU A 22 -14.06 15.12 -25.52
C LEU A 22 -13.36 13.77 -25.64
N ILE A 23 -13.13 13.08 -24.52
CA ILE A 23 -12.51 11.76 -24.54
C ILE A 23 -13.36 10.75 -25.32
N LYS A 24 -14.67 10.72 -25.12
CA LYS A 24 -15.57 9.86 -25.90
C LYS A 24 -15.49 10.14 -27.39
N ARG A 25 -15.36 11.43 -27.78
CA ARG A 25 -15.20 11.82 -29.19
C ARG A 25 -13.89 11.34 -29.82
N LEU A 26 -12.81 11.33 -29.03
CA LEU A 26 -11.46 10.96 -29.50
C LEU A 26 -11.18 9.44 -29.41
N TYR A 27 -11.72 8.77 -28.39
CA TYR A 27 -11.38 7.40 -28.03
C TYR A 27 -12.59 6.45 -27.95
N GLY A 28 -13.74 6.87 -28.49
CA GLY A 28 -14.99 6.10 -28.42
C GLY A 28 -15.69 6.16 -27.07
N ASP A 29 -16.92 5.60 -27.00
CA ASP A 29 -17.78 5.65 -25.82
C ASP A 29 -17.16 4.99 -24.56
N SER A 30 -16.34 3.96 -24.79
CA SER A 30 -15.56 3.31 -23.72
C SER A 30 -14.36 4.10 -23.24
N GLY A 31 -13.98 5.21 -23.91
CA GLY A 31 -12.75 5.95 -23.66
C GLY A 31 -11.49 5.13 -23.85
N GLY A 32 -11.56 4.02 -24.60
CA GLY A 32 -10.45 3.10 -24.86
C GLY A 32 -10.21 2.04 -23.78
N PHE A 33 -11.02 1.98 -22.71
CA PHE A 33 -10.82 1.00 -21.63
C PHE A 33 -11.22 -0.43 -21.97
N MET A 34 -12.07 -0.64 -22.99
CA MET A 34 -12.58 -1.95 -23.39
C MET A 34 -11.88 -2.53 -24.62
N GLU A 35 -11.05 -1.77 -25.27
CA GLU A 35 -10.38 -2.21 -26.49
C GLU A 35 -9.08 -2.94 -26.15
N ARG A 36 -9.05 -4.25 -26.36
CA ARG A 36 -7.84 -5.10 -26.24
C ARG A 36 -6.72 -4.72 -27.21
N SER A 37 -7.01 -3.84 -28.17
CA SER A 37 -6.04 -3.43 -29.21
C SER A 37 -5.26 -2.17 -28.80
N ARG A 38 -4.00 -2.34 -28.43
CA ARG A 38 -3.02 -1.25 -28.19
C ARG A 38 -2.84 -0.30 -29.37
N ARG A 39 -3.39 -0.61 -30.54
CA ARG A 39 -3.11 0.13 -31.80
C ARG A 39 -3.95 1.40 -31.97
N CYS A 40 -5.01 1.58 -31.24
CA CYS A 40 -5.93 2.73 -31.41
C CYS A 40 -5.69 3.86 -30.42
N LEU A 41 -4.85 3.68 -29.39
CA LEU A 41 -4.53 4.71 -28.42
C LEU A 41 -3.29 5.48 -28.87
N GLY A 42 -3.49 6.65 -29.47
CA GLY A 42 -2.37 7.56 -29.83
C GLY A 42 -1.44 7.87 -28.65
N GLY A 43 -0.35 8.61 -28.88
CA GLY A 43 0.72 8.86 -27.86
C GLY A 43 0.36 9.85 -26.73
N GLY A 44 -0.90 10.21 -26.52
CA GLY A 44 -1.35 11.21 -25.55
C GLY A 44 -1.34 10.76 -24.09
N VAL A 45 -1.55 11.71 -23.18
CA VAL A 45 -1.61 11.43 -21.73
C VAL A 45 -2.73 10.45 -21.39
N TRP A 46 -3.92 10.60 -22.02
CA TRP A 46 -5.04 9.70 -21.82
C TRP A 46 -4.72 8.26 -22.22
N ALA A 47 -4.09 8.07 -23.38
CA ALA A 47 -3.65 6.74 -23.84
C ALA A 47 -2.71 6.06 -22.84
N LYS A 48 -1.81 6.82 -22.19
CA LYS A 48 -0.92 6.31 -21.14
C LYS A 48 -1.68 5.91 -19.88
N ILE A 49 -2.71 6.68 -19.49
CA ILE A 49 -3.59 6.35 -18.36
C ILE A 49 -4.30 5.03 -18.62
N VAL A 50 -4.97 4.92 -19.78
CA VAL A 50 -5.69 3.71 -20.18
C VAL A 50 -4.76 2.50 -20.25
N GLY A 51 -3.61 2.63 -20.93
CA GLY A 51 -2.62 1.56 -21.03
C GLY A 51 -2.10 1.09 -19.65
N SER A 52 -1.90 2.04 -18.72
CA SER A 52 -1.49 1.71 -17.36
C SER A 52 -2.56 0.95 -16.57
N ILE A 53 -3.83 1.27 -16.79
CA ILE A 53 -4.97 0.60 -16.13
C ILE A 53 -5.19 -0.79 -16.74
N ASN A 54 -5.17 -0.90 -18.07
CA ASN A 54 -5.31 -2.18 -18.76
C ASN A 54 -4.21 -3.17 -18.34
N LEU A 55 -2.98 -2.68 -18.12
CA LEU A 55 -1.88 -3.52 -17.64
C LEU A 55 -2.14 -4.14 -16.25
N LEU A 56 -2.90 -3.47 -15.37
CA LEU A 56 -3.28 -4.03 -14.07
C LEU A 56 -4.24 -5.23 -14.24
N HIS A 57 -5.16 -5.12 -15.18
CA HIS A 57 -6.10 -6.21 -15.50
C HIS A 57 -5.41 -7.36 -16.24
N GLU A 58 -4.58 -7.06 -17.26
CA GLU A 58 -3.80 -8.06 -18.00
C GLU A 58 -2.87 -8.89 -17.10
N LYS A 59 -2.31 -8.27 -16.06
CA LYS A 59 -1.45 -8.95 -15.08
C LYS A 59 -2.22 -9.63 -13.93
N ASN A 60 -3.53 -9.66 -13.98
CA ASN A 60 -4.39 -10.14 -12.90
C ASN A 60 -4.09 -9.52 -11.51
N VAL A 61 -3.50 -8.32 -11.49
CA VAL A 61 -3.26 -7.59 -10.24
C VAL A 61 -4.54 -6.97 -9.72
N LEU A 62 -5.45 -6.58 -10.63
CA LEU A 62 -6.78 -6.06 -10.31
C LEU A 62 -7.81 -6.76 -11.18
N PRO A 63 -8.70 -7.60 -10.63
CA PRO A 63 -9.79 -8.21 -11.37
C PRO A 63 -10.73 -7.16 -11.98
N GLU A 64 -11.22 -7.39 -13.19
CA GLU A 64 -12.22 -6.48 -13.81
C GLU A 64 -13.52 -6.43 -13.02
N THR A 65 -13.84 -7.50 -12.32
CA THR A 65 -15.05 -7.65 -11.48
C THR A 65 -15.13 -6.69 -10.31
N VAL A 66 -14.00 -6.13 -9.86
CA VAL A 66 -13.94 -5.13 -8.76
C VAL A 66 -14.75 -3.87 -9.09
N LEU A 67 -14.93 -3.58 -10.37
CA LEU A 67 -15.74 -2.46 -10.87
C LEU A 67 -16.91 -3.02 -11.67
N HIS A 68 -18.09 -2.96 -11.10
CA HIS A 68 -19.31 -3.47 -11.76
C HIS A 68 -20.46 -2.47 -11.65
N ARG A 69 -21.47 -2.69 -12.48
CA ARG A 69 -22.71 -1.92 -12.43
C ARG A 69 -23.68 -2.54 -11.44
N VAL A 70 -24.31 -1.72 -10.63
CA VAL A 70 -25.48 -2.09 -9.84
C VAL A 70 -26.70 -1.63 -10.61
N LEU A 71 -27.52 -2.60 -11.03
CA LEU A 71 -28.73 -2.35 -11.78
C LEU A 71 -29.74 -1.55 -10.94
N GLY A 72 -30.27 -0.51 -11.52
CA GLY A 72 -31.36 0.28 -10.99
C GLY A 72 -32.56 0.19 -11.95
N ASP A 73 -32.77 1.24 -12.75
CA ASP A 73 -33.80 1.30 -13.78
C ASP A 73 -33.41 0.60 -15.10
N GLY A 74 -32.14 0.20 -15.24
CA GLY A 74 -31.61 -0.52 -16.40
C GLY A 74 -31.35 0.34 -17.64
N VAL A 75 -31.59 1.65 -17.58
CA VAL A 75 -31.50 2.55 -18.74
C VAL A 75 -30.07 2.81 -19.19
N LYS A 76 -29.12 2.78 -18.26
CA LYS A 76 -27.69 3.07 -18.53
C LYS A 76 -26.81 1.82 -18.57
N THR A 77 -27.35 0.65 -18.24
CA THR A 77 -26.58 -0.60 -18.17
C THR A 77 -26.69 -1.33 -19.51
N LYS A 78 -25.58 -1.49 -20.23
CA LYS A 78 -25.52 -2.31 -21.45
C LYS A 78 -25.62 -3.79 -21.09
N PHE A 79 -26.69 -4.45 -21.54
CA PHE A 79 -26.99 -5.83 -21.16
C PHE A 79 -25.82 -6.78 -21.37
N TRP A 80 -25.22 -6.76 -22.53
CA TRP A 80 -24.16 -7.70 -22.94
C TRP A 80 -22.77 -7.28 -22.48
N LYS A 81 -22.49 -5.97 -22.49
CA LYS A 81 -21.13 -5.44 -22.42
C LYS A 81 -20.71 -4.92 -21.05
N ASP A 82 -21.67 -4.54 -20.21
CA ASP A 82 -21.36 -4.12 -18.85
C ASP A 82 -21.27 -5.35 -17.91
N ASN A 83 -20.45 -5.26 -16.89
CA ASN A 83 -20.48 -6.20 -15.79
C ASN A 83 -21.51 -5.71 -14.75
N TRP A 84 -22.68 -6.31 -14.71
CA TRP A 84 -23.79 -5.90 -13.85
C TRP A 84 -24.50 -7.08 -13.17
N CYS A 85 -24.27 -8.28 -13.67
CA CYS A 85 -24.86 -9.50 -13.15
C CYS A 85 -23.72 -10.52 -12.95
N TRP A 86 -23.48 -10.93 -11.70
CA TRP A 86 -22.50 -11.95 -11.35
C TRP A 86 -21.04 -11.59 -11.66
N THR A 87 -20.25 -12.59 -12.03
CA THR A 87 -18.78 -12.51 -12.04
C THR A 87 -18.18 -11.92 -13.31
N ASP A 88 -18.94 -11.92 -14.44
CA ASP A 88 -18.40 -11.48 -15.73
C ASP A 88 -19.53 -10.92 -16.64
N LYS A 89 -19.14 -10.34 -17.77
CA LYS A 89 -20.04 -9.80 -18.78
C LYS A 89 -20.78 -10.91 -19.51
N PHE A 90 -22.05 -10.69 -19.89
CA PHE A 90 -22.80 -11.69 -20.62
C PHE A 90 -22.23 -12.01 -22.00
N GLU A 91 -21.55 -11.09 -22.68
CA GLU A 91 -20.81 -11.38 -23.92
C GLU A 91 -19.72 -12.45 -23.76
N VAL A 92 -19.13 -12.56 -22.54
CA VAL A 92 -18.09 -13.54 -22.22
C VAL A 92 -18.70 -14.84 -21.71
N LEU A 93 -19.75 -14.75 -20.87
CA LEU A 93 -20.43 -15.92 -20.32
C LEU A 93 -21.23 -16.67 -21.38
N PHE A 94 -21.86 -15.95 -22.31
CA PHE A 94 -22.77 -16.50 -23.34
C PHE A 94 -22.35 -16.07 -24.76
N PRO A 95 -21.16 -16.42 -25.23
CA PRO A 95 -20.60 -15.90 -26.47
C PRO A 95 -21.42 -16.30 -27.72
N ARG A 96 -22.08 -17.48 -27.70
CA ARG A 96 -22.91 -17.91 -28.81
C ARG A 96 -24.23 -17.12 -28.89
N LEU A 97 -24.83 -16.81 -27.75
CA LEU A 97 -26.01 -15.96 -27.69
C LEU A 97 -25.70 -14.52 -28.08
N PHE A 98 -24.55 -13.99 -27.60
CA PHE A 98 -24.08 -12.66 -27.97
C PHE A 98 -23.90 -12.53 -29.50
N ALA A 99 -23.32 -13.54 -30.14
CA ALA A 99 -23.15 -13.55 -31.61
C ALA A 99 -24.51 -13.56 -32.35
N LEU A 100 -25.55 -14.08 -31.73
CA LEU A 100 -26.93 -14.13 -32.29
C LEU A 100 -27.74 -12.87 -31.93
N ALA A 101 -27.31 -12.06 -31.00
CA ALA A 101 -28.05 -10.87 -30.59
C ALA A 101 -28.22 -9.87 -31.74
N ARG A 102 -29.47 -9.38 -31.96
CA ARG A 102 -29.74 -8.33 -32.95
C ARG A 102 -29.28 -6.97 -32.49
N ALA A 103 -29.34 -6.71 -31.17
CA ALA A 103 -28.99 -5.45 -30.54
C ALA A 103 -27.91 -5.65 -29.47
N PRO A 104 -26.64 -5.83 -29.84
CA PRO A 104 -25.57 -6.11 -28.90
C PRO A 104 -25.23 -4.92 -27.98
N ASP A 105 -25.67 -3.71 -28.31
CA ASP A 105 -25.47 -2.48 -27.55
C ASP A 105 -26.71 -2.04 -26.75
N ALA A 106 -27.80 -2.82 -26.79
CA ALA A 106 -29.01 -2.49 -26.06
C ALA A 106 -28.81 -2.53 -24.55
N THR A 107 -29.62 -1.72 -23.86
CA THR A 107 -29.59 -1.62 -22.40
C THR A 107 -30.39 -2.79 -21.77
N ALA A 108 -30.18 -3.01 -20.47
CA ALA A 108 -30.97 -4.02 -19.75
C ALA A 108 -32.48 -3.70 -19.79
N ARG A 109 -32.83 -2.42 -19.80
CA ARG A 109 -34.20 -1.95 -19.88
C ARG A 109 -34.88 -2.31 -21.24
N ASP A 110 -34.08 -2.28 -22.32
CA ASP A 110 -34.59 -2.59 -23.68
C ASP A 110 -35.02 -4.06 -23.83
N PHE A 111 -34.50 -4.95 -22.99
CA PHE A 111 -34.85 -6.36 -22.95
C PHE A 111 -35.91 -6.71 -21.92
N TRP A 112 -36.41 -5.73 -21.16
CA TRP A 112 -37.42 -5.96 -20.13
C TRP A 112 -38.77 -5.41 -20.56
N GLY A 113 -39.78 -6.31 -20.66
CA GLY A 113 -41.17 -5.98 -20.94
C GLY A 113 -42.09 -6.29 -19.76
N ASP A 114 -43.41 -6.20 -20.01
CA ASP A 114 -44.45 -6.42 -19.00
C ASP A 114 -44.47 -7.87 -18.50
N ASP A 115 -44.11 -8.82 -19.36
CA ASP A 115 -44.07 -10.27 -19.06
C ASP A 115 -42.66 -10.80 -18.73
N GLY A 116 -41.66 -9.92 -18.53
CA GLY A 116 -40.30 -10.30 -18.20
C GLY A 116 -39.27 -10.04 -19.30
N TRP A 117 -38.24 -10.91 -19.39
CA TRP A 117 -37.13 -10.74 -20.31
C TRP A 117 -37.47 -11.15 -21.73
N HIS A 118 -37.28 -10.26 -22.72
CA HIS A 118 -37.56 -10.50 -24.15
C HIS A 118 -36.28 -10.30 -24.98
N PHE A 119 -35.90 -11.33 -25.72
CA PHE A 119 -34.71 -11.30 -26.57
C PHE A 119 -35.06 -11.45 -28.05
N SER A 120 -34.42 -10.64 -28.87
CA SER A 120 -34.55 -10.71 -30.32
C SER A 120 -33.29 -11.29 -30.94
N TRP A 121 -33.39 -12.44 -31.58
CA TRP A 121 -32.29 -13.15 -32.18
C TRP A 121 -32.26 -12.97 -33.71
N ARG A 122 -31.06 -13.02 -34.33
CA ARG A 122 -30.91 -12.96 -35.81
C ARG A 122 -31.50 -14.17 -36.49
N ARG A 123 -31.53 -15.31 -35.82
CA ARG A 123 -32.19 -16.55 -36.23
C ARG A 123 -32.69 -17.31 -35.00
N PRO A 124 -33.58 -18.28 -35.17
CA PRO A 124 -33.99 -19.16 -34.06
C PRO A 124 -32.80 -19.85 -33.40
N ILE A 125 -32.87 -20.01 -32.08
CA ILE A 125 -31.86 -20.71 -31.28
C ILE A 125 -31.93 -22.19 -31.60
N ARG A 126 -30.78 -22.81 -31.84
CA ARG A 126 -30.64 -24.23 -32.09
C ARG A 126 -30.51 -25.02 -30.79
N GLY A 127 -30.84 -26.33 -30.86
CA GLY A 127 -30.55 -27.23 -29.74
C GLY A 127 -29.07 -27.37 -29.44
N GLY A 128 -28.77 -27.97 -28.30
CA GLY A 128 -27.39 -28.14 -27.82
C GLY A 128 -26.85 -26.91 -27.06
N GLU A 129 -25.66 -26.49 -27.38
CA GLU A 129 -24.93 -25.45 -26.63
C GLU A 129 -25.66 -24.08 -26.61
N GLU A 130 -26.33 -23.69 -27.71
CA GLU A 130 -27.08 -22.42 -27.74
C GLU A 130 -28.28 -22.46 -26.77
N SER A 131 -29.02 -23.59 -26.76
CA SER A 131 -30.14 -23.81 -25.85
C SER A 131 -29.66 -23.87 -24.39
N LEU A 132 -28.54 -24.53 -24.13
CA LEU A 132 -27.93 -24.59 -22.78
C LEU A 132 -27.51 -23.19 -22.27
N GLN A 133 -26.86 -22.40 -23.13
CA GLN A 133 -26.51 -21.03 -22.77
C GLN A 133 -27.73 -20.17 -22.50
N LEU A 134 -28.83 -20.33 -23.26
CA LEU A 134 -30.08 -19.61 -23.02
C LEU A 134 -30.68 -20.01 -21.66
N THR A 135 -30.76 -21.30 -21.37
CA THR A 135 -31.30 -21.77 -20.08
C THR A 135 -30.49 -21.22 -18.92
N ASN A 136 -29.13 -21.29 -18.99
CA ASN A 136 -28.25 -20.77 -17.96
C ASN A 136 -28.42 -19.26 -17.82
N MET A 137 -28.52 -18.51 -18.89
CA MET A 137 -28.75 -17.07 -18.86
C MET A 137 -30.09 -16.74 -18.20
N MET A 138 -31.17 -17.46 -18.52
CA MET A 138 -32.50 -17.23 -17.92
C MET A 138 -32.50 -17.53 -16.42
N VAL A 139 -31.82 -18.59 -15.97
CA VAL A 139 -31.65 -18.89 -14.54
C VAL A 139 -30.95 -17.74 -13.79
N LEU A 140 -29.92 -17.16 -14.39
CA LEU A 140 -29.25 -15.99 -13.80
C LEU A 140 -30.18 -14.77 -13.75
N LEU A 141 -30.97 -14.56 -14.77
CA LEU A 141 -31.86 -13.41 -14.89
C LEU A 141 -33.12 -13.51 -14.00
N ASP A 142 -33.47 -14.69 -13.55
CA ASP A 142 -34.64 -14.94 -12.68
C ASP A 142 -34.55 -14.22 -11.34
N SER A 143 -33.33 -14.06 -10.84
CA SER A 143 -33.04 -13.33 -9.59
C SER A 143 -32.95 -11.81 -9.76
N VAL A 144 -33.02 -11.28 -10.98
CA VAL A 144 -32.82 -9.86 -11.27
C VAL A 144 -34.13 -9.09 -11.19
N SER A 145 -34.13 -7.99 -10.44
CA SER A 145 -35.23 -7.05 -10.34
C SER A 145 -34.77 -5.62 -10.63
N PHE A 146 -35.64 -4.86 -11.31
CA PHE A 146 -35.41 -3.42 -11.52
C PHE A 146 -35.89 -2.61 -10.32
N ALA A 147 -35.15 -1.55 -10.02
CA ALA A 147 -35.49 -0.59 -8.95
C ALA A 147 -35.77 0.78 -9.53
N HIS A 148 -36.63 1.57 -8.87
CA HIS A 148 -36.92 2.97 -9.25
C HIS A 148 -35.78 3.93 -8.86
N ARG A 149 -34.56 3.57 -9.20
CA ARG A 149 -33.35 4.38 -8.99
C ARG A 149 -32.44 4.23 -10.19
N PRO A 150 -31.60 5.24 -10.52
CA PRO A 150 -30.67 5.12 -11.64
C PRO A 150 -29.63 4.04 -11.40
N ASP A 151 -29.15 3.44 -12.47
CA ASP A 151 -27.99 2.53 -12.46
C ASP A 151 -26.75 3.26 -11.96
N ARG A 152 -25.93 2.58 -11.16
CA ARG A 152 -24.70 3.15 -10.64
C ARG A 152 -23.52 2.19 -10.78
N TRP A 153 -22.31 2.73 -10.85
CA TRP A 153 -21.09 1.95 -10.71
C TRP A 153 -20.81 1.69 -9.23
N ARG A 154 -20.32 0.49 -8.94
CA ARG A 154 -19.89 0.08 -7.61
C ARG A 154 -18.44 -0.39 -7.65
N TRP A 155 -17.72 -0.02 -6.61
CA TRP A 155 -16.34 -0.38 -6.35
C TRP A 155 -16.27 -1.32 -5.15
N ASP A 156 -15.90 -2.59 -5.35
CA ASP A 156 -15.99 -3.63 -4.31
C ASP A 156 -14.85 -3.63 -3.29
N LEU A 157 -13.79 -2.86 -3.50
CA LEU A 157 -12.71 -2.74 -2.51
C LEU A 157 -13.03 -1.76 -1.38
N GLU A 158 -14.24 -1.19 -1.33
CA GLU A 158 -14.68 -0.28 -0.28
C GLU A 158 -16.15 -0.59 0.08
N ASP A 159 -16.48 -0.66 1.36
CA ASP A 159 -17.83 -0.98 1.84
C ASP A 159 -18.87 0.05 1.35
N SER A 160 -18.48 1.31 1.22
CA SER A 160 -19.33 2.36 0.65
C SER A 160 -19.75 2.12 -0.79
N GLY A 161 -19.01 1.29 -1.52
CA GLY A 161 -19.16 1.08 -2.95
C GLY A 161 -18.58 2.20 -3.82
N ASP A 162 -17.95 3.21 -3.23
CA ASP A 162 -17.29 4.30 -3.93
C ASP A 162 -15.79 4.08 -4.04
N PHE A 163 -15.21 4.50 -5.15
CA PHE A 163 -13.77 4.39 -5.36
C PHE A 163 -13.00 5.32 -4.43
N THR A 164 -12.03 4.77 -3.72
CA THR A 164 -10.99 5.52 -3.04
C THR A 164 -9.59 5.12 -3.52
N VAL A 165 -8.69 6.10 -3.64
CA VAL A 165 -7.28 5.84 -3.96
C VAL A 165 -6.64 4.95 -2.91
N ARG A 166 -7.11 5.07 -1.66
CA ARG A 166 -6.62 4.28 -0.52
C ARG A 166 -6.96 2.80 -0.67
N SER A 167 -8.21 2.47 -1.03
CA SER A 167 -8.64 1.07 -1.17
C SER A 167 -7.87 0.36 -2.28
N LEU A 168 -7.73 1.00 -3.46
CA LEU A 168 -6.94 0.43 -4.54
C LEU A 168 -5.45 0.32 -4.18
N ARG A 169 -4.88 1.33 -3.51
CA ARG A 169 -3.49 1.26 -3.07
C ARG A 169 -3.27 0.09 -2.11
N LYS A 170 -4.16 -0.08 -1.12
CA LYS A 170 -4.10 -1.20 -0.17
C LYS A 170 -4.14 -2.56 -0.90
N HIS A 171 -5.01 -2.69 -1.90
CA HIS A 171 -5.11 -3.89 -2.72
C HIS A 171 -3.81 -4.15 -3.53
N LEU A 172 -3.30 -3.12 -4.21
CA LEU A 172 -2.04 -3.22 -4.98
C LEU A 172 -0.85 -3.55 -4.09
N ASP A 173 -0.73 -2.88 -2.94
CA ASP A 173 0.36 -3.14 -1.98
C ASP A 173 0.29 -4.59 -1.46
N GLY A 174 -0.93 -5.10 -1.16
CA GLY A 174 -1.14 -6.48 -0.71
C GLY A 174 -0.82 -7.54 -1.77
N SER A 175 -1.02 -7.24 -3.07
CA SER A 175 -0.78 -8.19 -4.16
C SER A 175 0.65 -8.11 -4.74
N THR A 176 1.35 -6.98 -4.60
CA THR A 176 2.65 -6.75 -5.24
C THR A 176 3.82 -6.67 -4.28
N LEU A 177 3.58 -6.28 -3.04
CA LEU A 177 4.63 -6.21 -2.03
C LEU A 177 4.72 -7.55 -1.27
N PRO A 178 5.95 -8.01 -0.99
CA PRO A 178 6.11 -9.14 -0.09
C PRO A 178 5.47 -8.78 1.26
N ILE A 179 4.69 -9.70 1.82
CA ILE A 179 4.14 -9.55 3.17
C ILE A 179 5.34 -9.38 4.09
N ALA A 180 5.53 -8.16 4.59
CA ALA A 180 6.55 -7.92 5.60
C ALA A 180 6.18 -8.79 6.82
N ALA A 181 7.12 -9.59 7.29
CA ALA A 181 6.93 -10.47 8.44
C ALA A 181 6.47 -9.70 9.70
N GLN A 182 6.71 -8.40 9.71
CA GLN A 182 6.24 -7.48 10.76
C GLN A 182 5.71 -6.18 10.13
N PRO A 183 4.60 -5.62 10.65
CA PRO A 183 4.07 -4.34 10.19
C PRO A 183 5.10 -3.23 10.42
N THR A 184 5.13 -2.24 9.51
CA THR A 184 6.00 -1.07 9.66
C THR A 184 5.69 -0.37 10.98
N ARG A 185 6.69 -0.38 11.87
CA ARG A 185 6.59 0.25 13.17
C ARG A 185 6.87 1.74 13.06
N TRP A 186 5.95 2.54 13.59
CA TRP A 186 6.03 3.99 13.53
C TRP A 186 5.80 4.61 14.90
N ASN A 187 6.81 5.27 15.44
CA ASN A 187 6.73 5.93 16.74
C ASN A 187 6.51 7.45 16.54
N PRO A 188 5.36 8.01 16.97
CA PRO A 188 5.09 9.43 16.82
C PRO A 188 5.98 10.33 17.71
N SER A 189 6.60 9.77 18.73
CA SER A 189 7.44 10.51 19.69
C SER A 189 8.82 10.87 19.16
N VAL A 190 9.21 10.35 17.98
CA VAL A 190 10.48 10.70 17.33
C VAL A 190 10.26 11.39 15.97
N PRO A 191 11.24 12.15 15.45
CA PRO A 191 11.16 12.71 14.10
C PRO A 191 10.94 11.67 13.01
N ILE A 192 10.26 12.08 11.92
CA ILE A 192 10.04 11.24 10.74
C ILE A 192 11.35 10.63 10.22
N LYS A 193 12.45 11.43 10.21
CA LYS A 193 13.77 10.96 9.78
C LYS A 193 14.28 9.77 10.61
N ILE A 194 13.95 9.71 11.91
CA ILE A 194 14.34 8.61 12.79
C ILE A 194 13.50 7.36 12.51
N ASN A 195 12.19 7.53 12.29
CA ASN A 195 11.32 6.43 11.87
C ASN A 195 11.78 5.81 10.54
N ILE A 196 12.12 6.64 9.54
CA ILE A 196 12.64 6.17 8.24
C ILE A 196 14.00 5.47 8.43
N PHE A 197 14.87 6.02 9.27
CA PHE A 197 16.15 5.40 9.57
C PHE A 197 15.95 4.03 10.23
N PHE A 198 15.10 3.94 11.26
CA PHE A 198 14.79 2.69 11.95
C PHE A 198 14.16 1.65 11.01
N TRP A 199 13.25 2.07 10.15
CA TRP A 199 12.72 1.20 9.10
C TRP A 199 13.83 0.61 8.20
N ARG A 200 14.82 1.42 7.82
CA ARG A 200 16.01 0.93 7.08
C ARG A 200 16.86 -0.04 7.89
N VAL A 201 16.98 0.18 9.20
CA VAL A 201 17.68 -0.75 10.11
C VAL A 201 16.98 -2.11 10.11
N ILE A 202 15.66 -2.13 10.31
CA ILE A 202 14.86 -3.38 10.30
C ILE A 202 15.02 -4.14 8.98
N LEU A 203 15.04 -3.42 7.86
CA LEU A 203 15.20 -4.02 6.54
C LEU A 203 16.66 -4.36 6.17
N ASN A 204 17.61 -4.18 7.09
CA ASN A 204 19.04 -4.32 6.83
C ASN A 204 19.52 -3.52 5.60
N ARG A 205 19.01 -2.28 5.44
CA ARG A 205 19.27 -1.41 4.28
C ARG A 205 20.17 -0.21 4.59
N LEU A 206 20.89 -0.25 5.70
CA LEU A 206 21.92 0.76 5.96
C LEU A 206 23.17 0.45 5.12
N HIS A 207 23.96 1.51 4.87
CA HIS A 207 25.20 1.41 4.11
C HIS A 207 26.38 1.08 5.04
N SER A 208 26.30 -0.05 5.77
CA SER A 208 27.46 -0.62 6.45
C SER A 208 28.44 -1.18 5.42
N ARG A 209 29.69 -1.38 5.80
CA ARG A 209 30.73 -1.90 4.90
C ARG A 209 30.34 -3.27 4.32
N ALA A 210 29.81 -4.14 5.13
CA ALA A 210 29.27 -5.44 4.68
C ALA A 210 28.17 -5.28 3.63
N GLN A 211 27.21 -4.36 3.84
CA GLN A 211 26.13 -4.11 2.90
C GLN A 211 26.60 -3.41 1.62
N LEU A 212 27.67 -2.63 1.65
CA LEU A 212 28.28 -2.02 0.46
C LEU A 212 28.96 -3.09 -0.39
N VAL A 213 29.73 -4.00 0.24
CA VAL A 213 30.38 -5.13 -0.48
C VAL A 213 29.34 -6.02 -1.15
N LEU A 214 28.26 -6.38 -0.46
CA LEU A 214 27.15 -7.15 -1.04
C LEU A 214 26.50 -6.48 -2.27
N ARG A 215 26.61 -5.16 -2.38
CA ARG A 215 26.12 -4.39 -3.52
C ARG A 215 27.18 -4.13 -4.60
N GLY A 216 28.34 -4.76 -4.49
CA GLY A 216 29.44 -4.62 -5.45
C GLY A 216 30.23 -3.31 -5.32
N VAL A 217 30.09 -2.58 -4.21
CA VAL A 217 30.87 -1.36 -3.95
C VAL A 217 32.17 -1.75 -3.27
N ALA A 218 33.31 -1.37 -3.86
CA ALA A 218 34.63 -1.59 -3.27
C ALA A 218 34.80 -0.74 -2.00
N VAL A 219 35.23 -1.37 -0.92
CA VAL A 219 35.57 -0.72 0.36
C VAL A 219 37.01 -1.05 0.75
N GLU A 220 37.70 -0.12 1.35
CA GLU A 220 39.13 -0.30 1.79
C GLU A 220 39.24 -1.41 2.85
N SER A 221 38.27 -1.56 3.72
CA SER A 221 38.22 -2.55 4.78
C SER A 221 36.79 -2.91 5.10
N ILE A 222 36.50 -4.18 5.40
CA ILE A 222 35.18 -4.65 5.84
C ILE A 222 34.97 -4.49 7.35
N LEU A 223 36.05 -4.27 8.11
CA LEU A 223 36.01 -4.21 9.58
C LEU A 223 35.23 -3.00 10.09
N CYS A 224 34.61 -3.15 11.24
CA CYS A 224 33.88 -2.11 11.92
C CYS A 224 34.81 -0.90 12.24
N PRO A 225 34.48 0.33 11.81
CA PRO A 225 35.34 1.48 12.07
C PRO A 225 35.38 1.88 13.56
N LEU A 226 34.52 1.33 14.40
CA LEU A 226 34.43 1.63 15.81
C LEU A 226 35.33 0.75 16.67
N CYS A 227 35.31 -0.56 16.52
CA CYS A 227 36.15 -1.50 17.25
C CYS A 227 37.37 -1.98 16.44
N GLN A 228 37.28 -2.07 15.10
CA GLN A 228 38.28 -2.62 14.18
C GLN A 228 38.59 -4.11 14.37
N GLU A 229 37.70 -4.85 15.01
CA GLU A 229 37.88 -6.27 15.34
C GLU A 229 37.00 -7.16 14.45
N GLU A 230 35.74 -6.77 14.25
CA GLU A 230 34.70 -7.55 13.60
C GLU A 230 34.22 -6.90 12.30
N GLU A 231 33.55 -7.69 11.46
CA GLU A 231 32.91 -7.19 10.25
C GLU A 231 31.80 -6.17 10.57
N GLU A 232 31.77 -5.07 9.82
CA GLU A 232 30.74 -4.04 9.99
C GLU A 232 29.40 -4.49 9.39
N THR A 233 28.68 -5.38 10.06
CA THR A 233 27.27 -5.61 9.83
C THR A 233 26.44 -4.54 10.54
N VAL A 234 25.13 -4.41 10.18
CA VAL A 234 24.23 -3.50 10.89
C VAL A 234 24.02 -3.95 12.33
N ASN A 235 23.93 -5.25 12.56
CA ASN A 235 23.74 -5.83 13.89
C ASN A 235 24.98 -5.60 14.76
N HIS A 236 26.16 -5.93 14.23
CA HIS A 236 27.39 -5.67 14.96
C HIS A 236 27.52 -4.21 15.35
N LEU A 237 27.41 -3.28 14.38
CA LEU A 237 27.58 -1.85 14.61
C LEU A 237 26.67 -1.29 15.69
N LEU A 238 25.41 -1.70 15.72
CA LEU A 238 24.38 -1.09 16.57
C LEU A 238 24.17 -1.82 17.91
N PHE A 239 24.56 -3.11 18.00
CA PHE A 239 24.25 -3.93 19.16
C PHE A 239 25.46 -4.70 19.72
N GLU A 240 26.25 -5.33 18.86
CA GLU A 240 27.28 -6.30 19.27
C GLU A 240 28.66 -5.67 19.46
N CYS A 241 28.96 -4.57 18.76
CA CYS A 241 30.24 -3.84 18.89
C CYS A 241 30.51 -3.48 20.35
N SER A 242 31.75 -3.68 20.79
CA SER A 242 32.19 -3.37 22.16
C SER A 242 31.84 -1.92 22.59
N MET A 243 31.92 -0.99 21.65
CA MET A 243 31.50 0.39 21.90
C MET A 243 29.98 0.54 22.01
N ALA A 244 29.22 -0.13 21.16
CA ALA A 244 27.76 -0.09 21.24
C ALA A 244 27.27 -0.70 22.56
N ARG A 245 27.83 -1.84 22.98
CA ARG A 245 27.53 -2.45 24.28
C ARG A 245 27.77 -1.52 25.46
N GLN A 246 28.89 -0.76 25.47
CA GLN A 246 29.13 0.23 26.49
C GLN A 246 28.05 1.32 26.53
N VAL A 247 27.58 1.76 25.38
CA VAL A 247 26.49 2.75 25.29
C VAL A 247 25.17 2.16 25.82
N TRP A 248 24.83 0.94 25.42
CA TRP A 248 23.63 0.26 25.90
C TRP A 248 23.65 0.02 27.42
N GLN A 249 24.79 -0.34 28.00
CA GLN A 249 24.95 -0.47 29.45
C GLN A 249 24.70 0.86 30.18
N ARG A 250 25.25 1.97 29.68
CA ARG A 250 24.99 3.30 30.24
C ARG A 250 23.50 3.69 30.15
N VAL A 251 22.84 3.33 29.05
CA VAL A 251 21.40 3.55 28.87
C VAL A 251 20.61 2.70 29.87
N ALA A 252 20.96 1.42 30.05
CA ALA A 252 20.33 0.53 31.03
C ALA A 252 20.39 1.09 32.44
N THR A 253 21.57 1.58 32.86
CA THR A 253 21.75 2.25 34.17
C THR A 253 20.90 3.52 34.29
N TRP A 254 20.82 4.34 33.23
CA TRP A 254 20.04 5.57 33.23
C TRP A 254 18.53 5.33 33.32
N ILE A 255 18.01 4.36 32.56
CA ILE A 255 16.58 4.02 32.59
C ILE A 255 16.22 3.08 33.75
N GLN A 256 17.21 2.64 34.54
CA GLN A 256 17.08 1.69 35.65
C GLN A 256 16.34 0.40 35.24
N ARG A 257 16.74 -0.16 34.12
CA ARG A 257 16.19 -1.41 33.58
C ARG A 257 17.28 -2.28 32.98
N ASP A 258 17.15 -3.57 33.18
CA ASP A 258 18.03 -4.54 32.56
C ASP A 258 17.76 -4.59 31.07
N ILE A 259 18.73 -4.18 30.27
CA ILE A 259 18.71 -4.32 28.82
C ILE A 259 19.52 -5.56 28.48
N PRO A 260 18.91 -6.58 27.82
CA PRO A 260 19.65 -7.74 27.38
C PRO A 260 20.65 -7.36 26.26
N LEU A 261 21.60 -8.24 26.01
CA LEU A 261 22.47 -8.09 24.85
C LEU A 261 21.64 -8.35 23.58
N PHE A 262 21.28 -7.29 22.88
CA PHE A 262 20.60 -7.41 21.61
C PHE A 262 21.55 -7.91 20.54
N ASP A 263 21.06 -8.81 19.70
CA ASP A 263 21.73 -9.30 18.48
C ASP A 263 21.15 -8.67 17.21
N SER A 264 19.95 -8.07 17.32
CA SER A 264 19.22 -7.58 16.17
C SER A 264 18.21 -6.49 16.53
N PRO A 265 17.75 -5.69 15.54
CA PRO A 265 16.63 -4.77 15.75
C PRO A 265 15.36 -5.47 16.20
N GLY A 266 15.14 -6.71 15.74
CA GLY A 266 14.00 -7.55 16.13
C GLY A 266 14.03 -7.90 17.61
N GLY A 267 15.19 -8.30 18.14
CA GLY A 267 15.40 -8.59 19.56
C GLY A 267 15.11 -7.35 20.43
N MET A 268 15.58 -6.17 20.01
CA MET A 268 15.28 -4.91 20.70
C MET A 268 13.79 -4.60 20.72
N ILE A 269 13.08 -4.78 19.60
CA ILE A 269 11.62 -4.57 19.51
C ILE A 269 10.89 -5.56 20.44
N ALA A 270 11.24 -6.84 20.38
CA ALA A 270 10.63 -7.87 21.20
C ALA A 270 10.81 -7.57 22.71
N TRP A 271 11.99 -7.08 23.10
CA TRP A 271 12.25 -6.65 24.46
C TRP A 271 11.37 -5.46 24.87
N VAL A 272 11.23 -4.43 24.04
CA VAL A 272 10.34 -3.30 24.31
C VAL A 272 8.89 -3.77 24.45
N ASP A 273 8.44 -4.71 23.64
CA ASP A 273 7.06 -5.21 23.62
C ASP A 273 6.76 -6.18 24.78
N SER A 274 7.77 -6.91 25.28
CA SER A 274 7.62 -7.85 26.40
C SER A 274 7.32 -7.18 27.73
N HIS A 275 7.57 -5.88 27.85
CA HIS A 275 7.31 -5.16 29.11
C HIS A 275 5.82 -4.83 29.28
N PRO A 276 5.19 -5.20 30.42
CA PRO A 276 3.79 -4.86 30.73
C PRO A 276 3.67 -3.38 31.10
N MET A 277 3.79 -2.50 30.11
CA MET A 277 3.72 -1.05 30.29
C MET A 277 2.53 -0.47 29.55
N VAL A 278 2.00 0.65 30.06
CA VAL A 278 1.04 1.45 29.31
C VAL A 278 1.67 1.97 28.02
N ARG A 279 0.85 2.09 26.98
CA ARG A 279 1.29 2.45 25.62
C ARG A 279 2.22 3.68 25.56
N PHE A 280 1.95 4.68 26.40
CA PHE A 280 2.72 5.91 26.47
C PHE A 280 4.16 5.66 26.93
N ILE A 281 4.35 4.89 28.02
CA ILE A 281 5.68 4.57 28.56
C ILE A 281 6.44 3.67 27.60
N ARG A 282 5.76 2.71 26.96
CA ARG A 282 6.36 1.88 25.91
C ARG A 282 6.85 2.71 24.73
N SER A 283 6.05 3.67 24.25
CA SER A 283 6.47 4.60 23.18
C SER A 283 7.67 5.44 23.57
N LYS A 284 7.76 5.85 24.85
CA LYS A 284 8.89 6.58 25.39
C LYS A 284 10.15 5.72 25.40
N LEU A 285 10.08 4.49 25.92
CA LEU A 285 11.20 3.55 25.93
C LEU A 285 11.70 3.24 24.53
N GLU A 286 10.77 2.96 23.62
CA GLU A 286 11.10 2.73 22.21
C GLU A 286 11.77 3.94 21.56
N SER A 287 11.29 5.16 21.86
CA SER A 287 11.91 6.37 21.32
C SER A 287 13.36 6.54 21.76
N ILE A 288 13.67 6.20 23.02
CA ILE A 288 15.03 6.20 23.56
C ILE A 288 15.89 5.19 22.80
N CYS A 289 15.42 3.95 22.63
CA CYS A 289 16.15 2.93 21.88
C CYS A 289 16.43 3.36 20.42
N MET A 290 15.44 3.97 19.75
CA MET A 290 15.62 4.49 18.40
C MET A 290 16.66 5.63 18.34
N VAL A 291 16.71 6.47 19.37
CA VAL A 291 17.72 7.53 19.48
C VAL A 291 19.11 6.94 19.70
N VAL A 292 19.26 5.90 20.52
CA VAL A 292 20.54 5.21 20.73
C VAL A 292 21.12 4.73 19.40
N ILE A 293 20.36 3.97 18.62
CA ILE A 293 20.85 3.44 17.35
C ILE A 293 21.11 4.56 16.32
N TRP A 294 20.35 5.65 16.35
CA TRP A 294 20.61 6.82 15.52
C TRP A 294 21.92 7.51 15.89
N VAL A 295 22.18 7.71 17.18
CA VAL A 295 23.42 8.35 17.67
C VAL A 295 24.64 7.48 17.35
N LEU A 296 24.57 6.16 17.53
CA LEU A 296 25.63 5.24 17.14
C LEU A 296 25.94 5.32 15.64
N TRP A 297 24.90 5.34 14.79
CA TRP A 297 25.05 5.47 13.35
C TRP A 297 25.67 6.82 12.94
N THR A 298 25.20 7.92 13.52
CA THR A 298 25.74 9.25 13.22
C THR A 298 27.18 9.42 13.70
N TYR A 299 27.51 8.82 14.83
CA TYR A 299 28.88 8.79 15.33
C TYR A 299 29.81 7.98 14.41
N ARG A 300 29.35 6.80 13.96
CA ARG A 300 30.10 6.02 12.98
C ARG A 300 30.37 6.81 11.70
N ASN A 301 29.38 7.51 11.19
CA ASN A 301 29.54 8.34 10.01
C ASN A 301 30.50 9.52 10.27
N ALA A 302 30.38 10.16 11.43
CA ALA A 302 31.32 11.20 11.81
C ALA A 302 32.76 10.65 11.86
N LYS A 303 32.99 9.46 12.45
CA LYS A 303 34.30 8.85 12.52
C LYS A 303 34.94 8.56 11.16
N LEU A 304 34.10 8.22 10.14
CA LEU A 304 34.58 7.95 8.79
C LEU A 304 34.80 9.22 7.95
N PHE A 305 33.86 10.16 8.03
CA PHE A 305 33.83 11.28 7.09
C PHE A 305 34.23 12.62 7.70
N ASN A 306 34.21 12.73 9.02
CA ASN A 306 34.57 13.97 9.76
C ASN A 306 35.06 13.64 11.18
N PRO A 307 36.28 13.06 11.30
CA PRO A 307 36.79 12.54 12.58
C PRO A 307 36.84 13.57 13.70
N GLU A 308 37.05 14.86 13.40
CA GLU A 308 37.07 15.94 14.38
C GLU A 308 35.71 16.10 15.11
N ARG A 309 34.62 15.75 14.48
CA ARG A 309 33.27 15.76 15.06
C ARG A 309 32.90 14.49 15.83
N ALA A 310 33.73 13.45 15.73
CA ALA A 310 33.49 12.15 16.37
C ALA A 310 33.92 12.16 17.85
N LYS A 311 33.15 12.81 18.71
CA LYS A 311 33.45 12.94 20.14
C LYS A 311 32.76 11.82 20.95
N LYS A 312 33.53 10.77 21.30
CA LYS A 312 32.99 9.59 22.02
C LYS A 312 32.38 9.98 23.38
N HIS A 313 32.97 10.93 24.12
CA HIS A 313 32.48 11.34 25.43
C HIS A 313 31.09 11.99 25.40
N LEU A 314 30.68 12.58 24.26
CA LEU A 314 29.38 13.24 24.10
C LEU A 314 28.26 12.28 23.68
N LEU A 315 28.54 11.02 23.35
CA LEU A 315 27.52 10.09 22.83
C LEU A 315 26.34 9.94 23.78
N PHE A 316 26.60 9.74 25.05
CA PHE A 316 25.53 9.52 26.03
C PHE A 316 24.73 10.79 26.30
N ASP A 317 25.42 11.95 26.36
CA ASP A 317 24.77 13.24 26.54
C ASP A 317 23.86 13.56 25.32
N ASN A 318 24.33 13.30 24.11
CA ASN A 318 23.54 13.44 22.90
C ASN A 318 22.30 12.52 22.93
N ILE A 319 22.40 11.29 23.43
CA ILE A 319 21.25 10.39 23.58
C ILE A 319 20.21 10.99 24.52
N ARG A 320 20.63 11.48 25.69
CA ARG A 320 19.74 12.10 26.69
C ARG A 320 19.07 13.35 26.13
N GLU A 321 19.84 14.23 25.51
CA GLU A 321 19.40 15.50 24.96
C GLU A 321 18.40 15.27 23.77
N PHE A 322 18.79 14.47 22.77
CA PHE A 322 17.92 14.25 21.61
C PHE A 322 16.64 13.51 21.98
N SER A 323 16.73 12.51 22.87
CA SER A 323 15.55 11.79 23.32
C SER A 323 14.59 12.70 24.09
N PHE A 324 15.07 13.57 24.95
CA PHE A 324 14.26 14.57 25.66
C PHE A 324 13.62 15.56 24.68
N ASN A 325 14.44 16.26 23.91
CA ASN A 325 13.97 17.33 23.02
C ASN A 325 12.93 16.82 22.02
N TRP A 326 13.16 15.67 21.40
CA TRP A 326 12.22 15.13 20.42
C TRP A 326 10.95 14.59 21.05
N PHE A 327 11.05 13.98 22.22
CA PHE A 327 9.89 13.48 22.94
C PHE A 327 8.98 14.62 23.41
N VAL A 328 9.52 15.64 24.06
CA VAL A 328 8.76 16.79 24.58
C VAL A 328 8.09 17.58 23.47
N VAL A 329 8.80 17.91 22.40
CA VAL A 329 8.25 18.67 21.27
C VAL A 329 7.03 17.94 20.64
N ARG A 330 7.05 16.62 20.63
CA ARG A 330 5.97 15.81 20.02
C ARG A 330 4.85 15.43 20.97
N ASN A 331 5.09 15.51 22.25
CA ASN A 331 4.11 15.21 23.30
C ASN A 331 3.81 16.46 24.13
N SER A 332 3.51 17.57 23.48
CA SER A 332 3.32 18.90 24.11
C SER A 332 2.25 18.96 25.20
N LYS A 333 1.33 17.97 25.23
CA LYS A 333 0.32 17.84 26.29
C LYS A 333 0.88 17.31 27.62
N VAL A 334 2.08 16.75 27.60
CA VAL A 334 2.73 16.16 28.77
C VAL A 334 3.86 17.09 29.23
N ARG A 335 3.77 17.58 30.45
CA ARG A 335 4.83 18.39 31.05
C ARG A 335 5.84 17.45 31.70
N ILE A 336 7.01 17.32 31.10
CA ILE A 336 8.15 16.55 31.62
C ILE A 336 9.28 17.53 31.93
N SER A 337 9.79 17.48 33.15
CA SER A 337 10.98 18.26 33.52
C SER A 337 12.23 17.66 32.88
N CYS A 338 13.14 18.50 32.44
CA CYS A 338 14.45 18.06 31.95
C CYS A 338 15.25 17.34 33.05
N VAL A 339 15.14 17.82 34.31
CA VAL A 339 15.82 17.22 35.47
C VAL A 339 15.36 15.78 35.67
N ASP A 340 14.03 15.58 35.67
CA ASP A 340 13.44 14.27 35.85
C ASP A 340 13.83 13.32 34.71
N TRP A 341 13.82 13.81 33.44
CA TRP A 341 14.27 13.03 32.30
C TRP A 341 15.74 12.58 32.45
N LEU A 342 16.59 13.48 32.95
CA LEU A 342 18.01 13.18 33.15
C LEU A 342 18.24 12.16 34.29
N GLN A 343 17.32 12.08 35.26
CA GLN A 343 17.39 11.09 36.36
C GLN A 343 16.88 9.74 35.90
N ASN A 344 15.64 9.67 35.45
CA ASN A 344 15.04 8.45 34.90
C ASN A 344 13.81 8.76 34.02
N PRO A 345 13.92 8.61 32.70
CA PRO A 345 12.84 8.97 31.78
C PRO A 345 11.66 8.00 31.78
N VAL A 346 11.80 6.79 32.33
CA VAL A 346 10.83 5.70 32.19
C VAL A 346 9.88 5.59 33.39
N PHE A 347 10.29 6.05 34.56
CA PHE A 347 9.52 5.95 35.80
C PHE A 347 8.49 7.07 36.03
N MET A 348 8.27 7.93 35.03
CA MET A 348 7.29 9.04 35.14
C MET A 348 6.02 8.80 34.40
#